data_722c9b386b76c29b1197a1db02cdcfb0
#
_entry.id   722c9b386b76c29b1197a1db02cdcfb0
#
_cell.length_a   1.000
_cell.length_b   1.000
_cell.length_c   1.000
_cell.angle_alpha   90.00
_cell.angle_beta   90.00
_cell.angle_gamma   90.00
#
_symmetry.space_group_name_H-M   'P 1'
#
loop_
_entity.id
_entity.type
_entity.pdbx_description
1 polymer ?
#
loop_
_entity_poly.entity_id
_entity_poly.type
_entity_poly.pdbx_seq_one_letter_code
_entity_poly.pdbx_strand_id
1 'polypeptide(L)'
;CVNQFLVDYIADHSIRQTEEGWAWTFDPAAYDGLIIGSDHSKILNELECPVGFYYGEHTIEFNAKSGVKDMSDLLPEGSPIVGLKDAQHHLMLDQPLPFIENLDSLIQELTDKSA
;
A
#
# COMPACT_ATOMS: atom_id res chain seq x y z
N CYS A 1 7.15 9.75 -2.74
CA CYS A 1 8.11 9.23 -3.73
C CYS A 1 9.36 10.12 -3.75
N VAL A 2 10.54 9.53 -3.61
CA VAL A 2 11.83 10.25 -3.59
C VAL A 2 12.56 10.20 -4.94
N ASN A 3 12.09 9.40 -5.88
CA ASN A 3 12.66 9.29 -7.21
C ASN A 3 12.07 10.37 -8.14
N GLN A 4 12.85 11.41 -8.44
CA GLN A 4 12.39 12.56 -9.24
C GLN A 4 11.93 12.14 -10.64
N PHE A 5 12.57 11.16 -11.27
CA PHE A 5 12.15 10.67 -12.57
C PHE A 5 10.72 10.08 -12.53
N LEU A 6 10.41 9.31 -11.50
CA LEU A 6 9.06 8.75 -11.32
C LEU A 6 8.04 9.83 -10.94
N VAL A 7 8.44 10.83 -10.17
CA VAL A 7 7.57 11.99 -9.85
C VAL A 7 7.16 12.72 -11.13
N ASP A 8 8.14 13.03 -11.97
CA ASP A 8 7.89 13.73 -13.24
C ASP A 8 7.04 12.87 -14.19
N TYR A 9 7.37 11.58 -14.32
CA TYR A 9 6.59 10.64 -15.13
C TYR A 9 5.14 10.55 -14.67
N ILE A 10 4.89 10.40 -13.37
CA ILE A 10 3.53 10.33 -12.81
C ILE A 10 2.80 11.65 -13.03
N ALA A 11 3.46 12.79 -12.80
CA ALA A 11 2.85 14.10 -13.02
C ALA A 11 2.40 14.27 -14.47
N ASP A 12 3.27 13.96 -15.43
CA ASP A 12 2.97 14.07 -16.87
C ASP A 12 1.80 13.16 -17.32
N HIS A 13 1.65 11.99 -16.69
CA HIS A 13 0.59 11.04 -17.03
C HIS A 13 -0.70 11.23 -16.19
N SER A 14 -0.65 12.05 -15.17
CA SER A 14 -1.80 12.33 -14.30
C SER A 14 -2.66 13.48 -14.78
N ILE A 15 -2.20 14.26 -15.76
CA ILE A 15 -2.91 15.41 -16.33
C ILE A 15 -3.10 15.25 -17.83
N ARG A 16 -4.13 15.89 -18.35
CA ARG A 16 -4.42 15.97 -19.79
C ARG A 16 -4.85 17.37 -20.18
N GLN A 17 -4.54 17.74 -21.42
CA GLN A 17 -5.02 18.99 -21.98
C GLN A 17 -6.48 18.83 -22.43
N THR A 18 -7.31 19.83 -22.13
CA THR A 18 -8.71 19.95 -22.55
C THR A 18 -8.92 21.30 -23.25
N GLU A 19 -10.09 21.53 -23.79
CA GLU A 19 -10.44 22.83 -24.41
C GLU A 19 -10.45 23.96 -23.38
N GLU A 20 -10.71 23.66 -22.10
CA GLU A 20 -10.77 24.62 -20.99
C GLU A 20 -9.43 24.78 -20.25
N GLY A 21 -8.40 24.02 -20.61
CA GLY A 21 -7.07 24.03 -19.97
C GLY A 21 -6.59 22.63 -19.60
N TRP A 22 -6.02 22.48 -18.42
CA TRP A 22 -5.52 21.21 -17.92
C TRP A 22 -6.48 20.60 -16.91
N ALA A 23 -6.70 19.30 -17.02
CA ALA A 23 -7.52 18.51 -16.10
C ALA A 23 -6.79 17.24 -15.67
N TRP A 24 -7.21 16.67 -14.55
CA TRP A 24 -6.74 15.36 -14.12
C TRP A 24 -7.19 14.26 -15.11
N THR A 25 -6.39 13.23 -15.27
CA THR A 25 -6.75 12.06 -16.07
C THR A 25 -7.77 11.16 -15.36
N PHE A 26 -7.79 11.16 -14.05
CA PHE A 26 -8.81 10.48 -13.26
C PHE A 26 -10.07 11.34 -13.10
N ASP A 27 -11.19 10.70 -12.89
CA ASP A 27 -12.45 11.38 -12.60
C ASP A 27 -12.56 11.66 -11.08
N PRO A 28 -12.52 12.94 -10.64
CA PRO A 28 -12.68 13.28 -9.23
C PRO A 28 -14.00 12.77 -8.61
N ALA A 29 -15.06 12.62 -9.43
CA ALA A 29 -16.34 12.08 -8.98
C ALA A 29 -16.24 10.58 -8.56
N ALA A 30 -15.17 9.89 -8.88
CA ALA A 30 -14.91 8.54 -8.38
C ALA A 30 -14.85 8.45 -6.84
N TYR A 31 -14.58 9.58 -6.18
CA TYR A 31 -14.59 9.69 -4.72
C TYR A 31 -15.95 10.07 -4.13
N ASP A 32 -16.91 10.49 -5.00
CA ASP A 32 -18.23 10.87 -4.56
C ASP A 32 -19.01 9.63 -4.07
N GLY A 33 -19.44 9.67 -2.84
CA GLY A 33 -20.15 8.56 -2.23
C GLY A 33 -19.28 7.40 -1.74
N LEU A 34 -17.95 7.54 -1.80
CA LEU A 34 -17.05 6.56 -1.20
C LEU A 34 -17.22 6.58 0.33
N ILE A 35 -17.83 5.54 0.85
CA ILE A 35 -17.96 5.35 2.29
C ILE A 35 -16.74 4.56 2.78
N ILE A 36 -15.75 5.26 3.30
CA ILE A 36 -14.62 4.67 4.01
C ILE A 36 -15.02 4.61 5.49
N GLY A 37 -15.51 3.49 5.94
CA GLY A 37 -15.97 3.44 7.32
C GLY A 37 -16.66 2.14 7.74
N SER A 38 -16.10 1.01 7.37
CA SER A 38 -16.42 -0.24 8.05
C SER A 38 -15.31 -0.58 9.05
N ASP A 39 -15.69 -1.24 10.13
CA ASP A 39 -14.74 -1.83 11.07
C ASP A 39 -14.04 -3.02 10.38
N HIS A 40 -12.93 -2.72 9.71
CA HIS A 40 -12.14 -3.71 8.99
C HIS A 40 -11.51 -4.75 9.92
N SER A 41 -11.46 -4.50 11.25
CA SER A 41 -10.87 -5.41 12.21
C SER A 41 -11.58 -6.77 12.24
N LYS A 42 -12.91 -6.77 12.11
CA LYS A 42 -13.69 -8.01 12.05
C LYS A 42 -13.42 -8.79 10.79
N ILE A 43 -13.31 -8.10 9.66
CA ILE A 43 -13.07 -8.73 8.35
C ILE A 43 -11.71 -9.44 8.36
N LEU A 44 -10.68 -8.78 8.86
CA LEU A 44 -9.32 -9.34 8.90
C LEU A 44 -9.24 -10.60 9.77
N ASN A 45 -9.95 -10.64 10.88
CA ASN A 45 -10.00 -11.80 11.77
C ASN A 45 -10.82 -12.99 11.24
N GLU A 46 -11.70 -12.75 10.27
CA GLU A 46 -12.57 -13.77 9.66
C GLU A 46 -12.00 -14.35 8.35
N LEU A 47 -10.82 -13.87 7.92
CA LEU A 47 -10.18 -14.34 6.70
C LEU A 47 -9.68 -15.79 6.86
N GLU A 48 -10.11 -16.66 5.96
CA GLU A 48 -9.67 -18.06 5.89
C GLU A 48 -8.38 -18.25 5.05
N CYS A 49 -7.95 -17.20 4.34
CA CYS A 49 -6.70 -17.23 3.58
C CYS A 49 -5.53 -16.66 4.40
N PRO A 50 -4.29 -17.08 4.14
CA PRO A 50 -3.12 -16.46 4.73
C PRO A 50 -3.04 -14.97 4.42
N VAL A 51 -2.69 -14.17 5.41
CA VAL A 51 -2.61 -12.71 5.29
C VAL A 51 -1.22 -12.25 5.69
N GLY A 52 -0.66 -11.31 4.94
CA GLY A 52 0.57 -10.62 5.28
C GLY A 52 0.41 -9.12 5.14
N PHE A 53 1.18 -8.37 5.90
CA PHE A 53 1.16 -6.91 5.86
C PHE A 53 2.52 -6.37 5.42
N TYR A 54 2.51 -5.55 4.37
CA TYR A 54 3.71 -4.94 3.81
C TYR A 54 3.58 -3.42 3.82
N TYR A 55 4.54 -2.72 4.42
CA TYR A 55 4.49 -1.27 4.62
C TYR A 55 5.84 -0.59 4.36
N GLY A 56 5.82 0.72 4.10
CA GLY A 56 7.02 1.56 4.01
C GLY A 56 7.38 2.15 5.37
N GLU A 57 8.62 2.04 5.80
CA GLU A 57 9.08 2.52 7.11
C GLU A 57 8.88 4.02 7.35
N HIS A 58 8.78 4.80 6.26
CA HIS A 58 8.58 6.25 6.30
C HIS A 58 7.17 6.70 5.89
N THR A 59 6.21 5.79 5.87
CA THR A 59 4.81 6.12 5.58
C THR A 59 4.26 7.07 6.63
N ILE A 60 3.89 8.29 6.21
CA ILE A 60 3.42 9.37 7.10
C ILE A 60 2.01 9.09 7.59
N GLU A 61 1.14 8.56 6.73
CA GLU A 61 -0.26 8.19 7.02
C GLU A 61 -0.35 7.09 8.08
N PHE A 62 0.74 6.40 8.27
CA PHE A 62 0.87 5.33 9.20
C PHE A 62 1.96 5.73 10.21
N ASN A 63 1.58 6.18 11.39
CA ASN A 63 2.57 6.38 12.43
C ASN A 63 3.25 5.02 12.68
N ALA A 64 4.43 4.83 12.08
CA ALA A 64 5.05 3.52 11.89
C ALA A 64 5.14 2.66 13.16
N LYS A 65 5.22 3.28 14.33
CA LYS A 65 5.30 2.53 15.59
C LYS A 65 3.93 2.09 16.13
N SER A 66 2.91 2.95 16.07
CA SER A 66 1.56 2.58 16.51
C SER A 66 0.82 1.77 15.46
N GLY A 67 0.92 2.17 14.19
CA GLY A 67 0.20 1.52 13.11
C GLY A 67 0.66 0.08 12.83
N VAL A 68 1.96 -0.23 12.93
CA VAL A 68 2.45 -1.62 12.83
C VAL A 68 1.91 -2.46 13.99
N LYS A 69 1.88 -1.91 15.20
CA LYS A 69 1.30 -2.60 16.35
C LYS A 69 -0.20 -2.82 16.18
N ASP A 70 -0.92 -1.78 15.76
CA ASP A 70 -2.36 -1.86 15.53
C ASP A 70 -2.69 -2.90 14.45
N MET A 71 -1.91 -2.97 13.35
CA MET A 71 -2.06 -4.00 12.34
C MET A 71 -1.71 -5.39 12.86
N SER A 72 -0.65 -5.51 13.68
CA SER A 72 -0.30 -6.79 14.31
C SER A 72 -1.42 -7.32 15.21
N ASP A 73 -2.11 -6.42 15.91
CA ASP A 73 -3.23 -6.79 16.79
C ASP A 73 -4.51 -7.16 16.00
N LEU A 74 -4.62 -6.75 14.74
CA LEU A 74 -5.75 -6.99 13.86
C LEU A 74 -5.60 -8.21 12.93
N LEU A 75 -4.37 -8.60 12.63
CA LEU A 75 -4.08 -9.71 11.74
C LEU A 75 -4.18 -11.06 12.46
N PRO A 76 -4.51 -12.15 11.75
CA PRO A 76 -4.41 -13.50 12.29
C PRO A 76 -3.03 -13.77 12.90
N GLU A 77 -2.98 -14.55 13.97
CA GLU A 77 -1.74 -14.92 14.64
C GLU A 77 -0.74 -15.57 13.66
N GLY A 78 0.49 -15.10 13.69
CA GLY A 78 1.54 -15.59 12.81
C GLY A 78 1.54 -14.97 11.40
N SER A 79 0.70 -13.97 11.13
CA SER A 79 0.77 -13.21 9.89
C SER A 79 2.11 -12.47 9.76
N PRO A 80 2.83 -12.62 8.63
CA PRO A 80 4.08 -11.90 8.43
C PRO A 80 3.82 -10.39 8.27
N ILE A 81 4.70 -9.60 8.88
CA ILE A 81 4.69 -8.14 8.78
C ILE A 81 6.06 -7.69 8.31
N VAL A 82 6.11 -7.07 7.14
CA VAL A 82 7.35 -6.68 6.47
C VAL A 82 7.40 -5.18 6.26
N GLY A 83 8.43 -4.53 6.81
CA GLY A 83 8.73 -3.12 6.56
C GLY A 83 9.76 -2.97 5.44
N LEU A 84 9.45 -2.17 4.42
CA LEU A 84 10.39 -1.82 3.36
C LEU A 84 11.19 -0.58 3.79
N LYS A 85 12.50 -0.78 3.92
CA LYS A 85 13.42 0.27 4.32
C LYS A 85 13.45 1.42 3.30
N ASP A 86 13.56 2.63 3.80
CA ASP A 86 13.66 3.85 2.99
C ASP A 86 12.49 4.08 1.99
N ALA A 87 11.33 3.45 2.24
CA ALA A 87 10.12 3.60 1.45
C ALA A 87 9.03 4.37 2.22
N GLN A 88 8.27 5.18 1.49
CA GLN A 88 7.05 5.83 1.95
C GLN A 88 5.81 4.99 1.59
N HIS A 89 4.66 5.62 1.45
CA HIS A 89 3.39 4.94 1.17
C HIS A 89 3.38 4.18 -0.16
N HIS A 90 4.00 4.72 -1.20
CA HIS A 90 4.09 4.08 -2.51
C HIS A 90 5.39 3.28 -2.64
N LEU A 91 5.46 2.17 -1.92
CA LEU A 91 6.60 1.25 -1.82
C LEU A 91 7.27 0.94 -3.17
N MET A 92 6.44 0.56 -4.15
CA MET A 92 6.88 0.15 -5.50
C MET A 92 7.51 1.32 -6.30
N LEU A 93 7.20 2.56 -5.94
CA LEU A 93 7.76 3.73 -6.59
C LEU A 93 9.04 4.22 -5.90
N ASP A 94 9.14 4.01 -4.59
CA ASP A 94 10.30 4.45 -3.83
C ASP A 94 11.45 3.46 -3.92
N GLN A 95 11.15 2.15 -3.84
CA GLN A 95 12.12 1.07 -3.78
C GLN A 95 11.70 -0.12 -4.67
N PRO A 96 11.67 0.03 -6.01
CA PRO A 96 11.06 -0.97 -6.90
C PRO A 96 11.72 -2.36 -6.83
N LEU A 97 13.03 -2.45 -6.79
CA LEU A 97 13.72 -3.74 -6.75
C LEU A 97 13.58 -4.41 -5.37
N PRO A 98 13.91 -3.75 -4.25
CA PRO A 98 13.67 -4.32 -2.92
C PRO A 98 12.19 -4.64 -2.68
N PHE A 99 11.27 -3.88 -3.26
CA PHE A 99 9.83 -4.16 -3.18
C PHE A 99 9.50 -5.53 -3.78
N ILE A 100 10.01 -5.83 -4.98
CA ILE A 100 9.75 -7.10 -5.67
C ILE A 100 10.39 -8.27 -4.90
N GLU A 101 11.63 -8.12 -4.45
CA GLU A 101 12.34 -9.17 -3.71
C GLU A 101 11.63 -9.54 -2.40
N ASN A 102 11.23 -8.53 -1.64
CA ASN A 102 10.51 -8.76 -0.38
C ASN A 102 9.11 -9.29 -0.61
N LEU A 103 8.41 -8.83 -1.67
CA LEU A 103 7.09 -9.32 -2.02
C LEU A 103 7.12 -10.80 -2.42
N ASP A 104 8.11 -11.20 -3.21
CA ASP A 104 8.30 -12.61 -3.60
C ASP A 104 8.51 -13.49 -2.36
N SER A 105 9.38 -13.06 -1.46
CA SER A 105 9.64 -13.78 -0.19
C SER A 105 8.38 -13.87 0.68
N LEU A 106 7.60 -12.79 0.76
CA LEU A 106 6.36 -12.75 1.52
C LEU A 106 5.31 -13.70 0.92
N ILE A 107 5.17 -13.73 -0.41
CA ILE A 107 4.25 -14.64 -1.10
C ILE A 107 4.65 -16.09 -0.87
N GLN A 108 5.92 -16.42 -0.94
CA GLN A 108 6.41 -17.77 -0.65
C GLN A 108 6.07 -18.19 0.78
N GLU A 109 6.33 -17.33 1.78
CA GLU A 109 5.98 -17.62 3.18
C GLU A 109 4.48 -17.86 3.37
N LEU A 110 3.62 -17.07 2.73
CA LEU A 110 2.17 -17.22 2.80
C LEU A 110 1.70 -18.50 2.11
N THR A 111 2.34 -18.88 1.00
CA THR A 111 2.02 -20.10 0.26
C THR A 111 2.39 -21.36 1.07
N ASP A 112 3.55 -21.35 1.70
CA ASP A 112 4.03 -22.48 2.52
C ASP A 112 3.14 -22.70 3.75
N LYS A 113 2.55 -21.64 4.31
CA LYS A 113 1.59 -21.73 5.41
C LYS A 113 0.21 -22.26 5.00
N SER A 114 -0.07 -22.26 3.69
CA SER A 114 -1.34 -22.74 3.13
C SER A 114 -1.32 -24.24 2.80
N ALA A 115 -0.15 -24.86 2.79
CA ALA A 115 0.06 -26.27 2.45
C ALA A 115 0.03 -27.14 3.70
#